data_48e3f9d2b45eee45daf6511f9b1e38c9
#
_entry.id   48e3f9d2b45eee45daf6511f9b1e38c9
#
_cell.length_a   1.000
_cell.length_b   1.000
_cell.length_c   1.000
_cell.angle_alpha   90.00
_cell.angle_beta   90.00
_cell.angle_gamma   90.00
#
_symmetry.space_group_name_H-M   'P 1'
#
loop_
_entity.id
_entity.type
_entity.pdbx_description
1 polymer ?
#
loop_
_entity_poly.entity_id
_entity_poly.type
_entity_poly.pdbx_seq_one_letter_code
_entity_poly.pdbx_strand_id
1 'polypeptide(L)' 'MNKYRVVVYFSDKVNNEYYIDSQLDIKEFTDETSEKFNTKDNIFINFIGDDIKCCVNRNNVLFYTIELTQTGITEVGD' A
#
# COMPACT_ATOMS: atom_id res chain seq x y z
N MET A 1 13.53 -3.32 8.05
CA MET A 1 12.27 -2.82 7.54
C MET A 1 12.21 -3.04 6.03
N ASN A 2 11.05 -3.35 5.51
CA ASN A 2 10.85 -3.59 4.08
C ASN A 2 10.19 -2.39 3.44
N LYS A 3 10.44 -2.17 2.16
CA LYS A 3 9.77 -1.12 1.40
C LYS A 3 8.86 -1.74 0.35
N TYR A 4 7.60 -1.33 0.36
CA TYR A 4 6.58 -1.82 -0.56
C TYR A 4 6.12 -0.71 -1.48
N ARG A 5 5.88 -1.07 -2.73
CA ARG A 5 5.25 -0.19 -3.70
C ARG A 5 3.81 -0.67 -3.86
N VAL A 6 2.86 0.18 -3.51
CA VAL A 6 1.44 -0.10 -3.66
C VAL A 6 0.91 0.80 -4.77
N VAL A 7 0.34 0.20 -5.80
CA VAL A 7 -0.27 0.95 -6.90
C VAL A 7 -1.76 0.68 -6.88
N VAL A 8 -2.54 1.74 -6.78
CA VAL A 8 -4.00 1.66 -6.77
C VAL A 8 -4.52 2.20 -8.09
N TYR A 9 -5.28 1.37 -8.80
CA TYR A 9 -5.82 1.71 -10.11
C TYR A 9 -7.29 2.07 -10.00
N PHE A 10 -7.65 3.25 -10.52
CA PHE A 10 -9.03 3.73 -10.57
C PHE A 10 -9.62 3.48 -11.96
N SER A 11 -8.77 3.32 -12.97
CA SER A 11 -9.14 2.91 -14.32
C SER A 11 -7.88 2.37 -14.99
N ASP A 12 -7.99 1.93 -16.23
CA ASP A 12 -6.83 1.43 -16.97
C ASP A 12 -5.72 2.48 -17.13
N LYS A 13 -6.08 3.76 -17.03
CA LYS A 13 -5.15 4.86 -17.29
C LYS A 13 -4.86 5.73 -16.07
N VAL A 14 -5.64 5.57 -14.98
CA VAL A 14 -5.50 6.43 -13.80
C VAL A 14 -5.12 5.57 -12.61
N ASN A 15 -3.95 5.86 -12.04
CA ASN A 15 -3.46 5.16 -10.85
C ASN A 15 -2.65 6.11 -9.98
N ASN A 16 -2.49 5.70 -8.71
CA ASN A 16 -1.60 6.36 -7.77
C ASN A 16 -0.63 5.34 -7.20
N GLU A 17 0.62 5.74 -7.00
CA GLU A 17 1.65 4.92 -6.39
C GLU A 17 1.98 5.41 -5.00
N TYR A 18 2.18 4.46 -4.09
CA TYR A 18 2.58 4.75 -2.71
C TYR A 18 3.76 3.87 -2.35
N TYR A 19 4.77 4.45 -1.71
CA TYR A 19 5.90 3.70 -1.17
C TYR A 19 5.77 3.68 0.33
N ILE A 20 5.67 2.49 0.90
CA ILE A 20 5.35 2.30 2.32
C ILE A 20 6.42 1.45 2.97
N ASP A 21 7.00 1.94 4.05
CA ASP A 21 7.92 1.17 4.88
C ASP A 21 7.12 0.38 5.91
N SER A 22 7.43 -0.91 6.05
CA SER A 22 6.74 -1.79 6.98
C SER A 22 7.68 -2.86 7.50
N GLN A 23 7.47 -3.27 8.74
CA GLN A 23 8.21 -4.38 9.34
C GLN A 23 7.63 -5.74 8.92
N LEU A 24 6.45 -5.75 8.31
CA LEU A 24 5.78 -6.98 7.90
C LEU A 24 6.45 -7.57 6.67
N ASP A 25 6.42 -8.91 6.55
CA ASP A 25 6.84 -9.56 5.31
C ASP A 25 5.76 -9.37 4.23
N ILE A 26 6.06 -9.82 3.01
CA ILE A 26 5.16 -9.61 1.88
C ILE A 26 3.79 -10.25 2.09
N LYS A 27 3.76 -11.41 2.71
CA LYS A 27 2.50 -12.11 2.96
C LYS A 27 1.66 -11.36 3.98
N GLU A 28 2.26 -10.97 5.10
CA GLU A 28 1.56 -10.24 6.15
C GLU A 28 1.10 -8.87 5.66
N PHE A 29 1.95 -8.17 4.93
CA PHE A 29 1.61 -6.86 4.38
C PHE A 29 0.45 -6.97 3.39
N THR A 30 0.47 -7.97 2.54
CA THR A 30 -0.58 -8.23 1.56
C THR A 30 -1.90 -8.56 2.26
N ASP A 31 -1.85 -9.43 3.26
CA ASP A 31 -3.04 -9.83 4.01
C ASP A 31 -3.66 -8.63 4.73
N GLU A 32 -2.85 -7.80 5.35
CA GLU A 32 -3.33 -6.61 6.04
C GLU A 32 -3.96 -5.61 5.08
N THR A 33 -3.31 -5.38 3.94
CA THR A 33 -3.84 -4.48 2.92
C THR A 33 -5.14 -5.01 2.33
N SER A 34 -5.19 -6.31 2.04
CA SER A 34 -6.41 -6.94 1.52
C SER A 34 -7.57 -6.84 2.50
N GLU A 35 -7.29 -6.97 3.79
CA GLU A 35 -8.31 -6.84 4.81
C GLU A 35 -8.91 -5.44 4.80
N LYS A 36 -8.09 -4.41 4.64
CA LYS A 36 -8.57 -3.04 4.55
C LYS A 36 -9.55 -2.85 3.38
N PHE A 37 -9.23 -3.45 2.23
CA PHE A 37 -10.08 -3.35 1.05
C PHE A 37 -11.34 -4.21 1.14
N ASN A 38 -11.31 -5.29 1.92
CA ASN A 38 -12.42 -6.24 2.00
C ASN A 38 -13.40 -5.96 3.14
N THR A 39 -13.05 -5.08 4.07
CA THR A 39 -13.94 -4.75 5.19
C THR A 39 -15.02 -3.81 4.71
N LYS A 40 -16.27 -4.22 4.84
CA LYS A 40 -17.43 -3.47 4.31
C LYS A 40 -17.54 -2.06 4.85
N ASP A 41 -17.13 -1.84 6.09
CA ASP A 41 -17.25 -0.54 6.72
C ASP A 41 -16.12 0.41 6.33
N ASN A 42 -15.09 -0.10 5.67
CA ASN A 42 -13.98 0.72 5.22
C ASN A 42 -14.26 1.28 3.84
N ILE A 43 -15.05 2.35 3.79
CA ILE A 43 -15.31 3.04 2.52
C ILE A 43 -14.07 3.80 2.07
N PHE A 44 -13.33 4.35 3.02
CA PHE A 44 -12.09 5.08 2.74
C PHE A 44 -10.90 4.33 3.31
N ILE A 45 -9.87 4.18 2.51
CA ILE A 45 -8.64 3.50 2.90
C ILE A 45 -7.51 4.51 2.89
N ASN A 46 -6.83 4.61 4.02
CA ASN A 46 -5.73 5.55 4.17
C ASN A 46 -4.40 4.86 3.86
N PHE A 47 -3.64 5.47 2.97
CA PHE A 47 -2.27 5.07 2.69
C PHE A 47 -1.33 6.16 3.20
N ILE A 48 -0.40 5.76 4.04
CA ILE A 48 0.62 6.66 4.57
C ILE A 48 1.95 6.16 4.02
N GLY A 49 2.48 6.87 3.06
CA GLY A 49 3.80 6.58 2.50
C GLY A 49 4.87 7.47 3.11
N ASP A 50 6.06 7.43 2.53
CA ASP A 50 7.21 8.18 3.04
C ASP A 50 6.93 9.68 3.09
N ASP A 51 6.34 10.21 2.03
CA ASP A 51 6.07 11.65 1.90
C ASP A 51 4.61 11.95 1.61
N ILE A 52 3.76 10.94 1.56
CA ILE A 52 2.39 11.08 1.11
C ILE A 52 1.44 10.44 2.10
N LYS A 53 0.40 11.19 2.43
CA LYS A 53 -0.74 10.66 3.16
C LYS A 53 -1.96 10.84 2.27
N CYS A 54 -2.57 9.76 1.84
CA CYS A 54 -3.69 9.81 0.92
C CYS A 54 -4.84 8.93 1.39
N CYS A 55 -6.04 9.40 1.12
CA CYS A 55 -7.28 8.68 1.43
C CYS A 55 -7.93 8.27 0.13
N VAL A 56 -8.16 6.97 -0.04
CA VAL A 56 -8.71 6.40 -1.27
C VAL A 56 -10.11 5.89 -1.01
N ASN A 57 -11.06 6.28 -1.87
CA ASN A 57 -12.40 5.74 -1.81
C ASN A 57 -12.40 4.35 -2.44
N ARG A 58 -12.64 3.32 -1.62
CA ARG A 58 -12.63 1.93 -2.05
C ARG A 58 -13.56 1.66 -3.24
N ASN A 59 -14.69 2.33 -3.28
CA ASN A 59 -15.69 2.11 -4.34
C ASN A 59 -15.20 2.57 -5.72
N ASN A 60 -14.18 3.40 -5.76
CA ASN A 60 -13.60 3.88 -7.00
C ASN A 60 -12.37 3.06 -7.44
N VAL A 61 -11.98 2.08 -6.64
CA VAL A 61 -10.77 1.28 -6.92
C VAL A 61 -11.15 0.10 -7.80
N LEU A 62 -10.49 0.00 -8.95
CA LEU A 62 -10.65 -1.12 -9.86
C LEU A 62 -9.86 -2.33 -9.36
N PHE A 63 -8.59 -2.13 -9.07
CA PHE A 63 -7.73 -3.12 -8.45
C PHE A 63 -6.47 -2.43 -7.91
N TYR A 64 -5.66 -3.18 -7.19
CA TYR A 64 -4.39 -2.68 -6.68
C TYR A 64 -3.31 -3.75 -6.80
N THR A 65 -2.05 -3.33 -6.80
CA THR A 65 -0.90 -4.23 -6.81
C THR A 65 0.02 -3.91 -5.65
N ILE A 66 0.73 -4.92 -5.17
CA ILE A 66 1.71 -4.79 -4.09
C ILE A 66 3.01 -5.43 -4.56
N GLU A 67 4.09 -4.68 -4.46
CA GLU A 67 5.42 -5.15 -4.85
C GLU A 67 6.40 -4.88 -3.73
N LEU A 68 7.18 -5.88 -3.37
CA LEU A 68 8.27 -5.72 -2.43
C LEU A 68 9.48 -5.17 -3.20
N THR A 69 9.84 -3.93 -2.95
CA THR A 69 10.92 -3.27 -3.69
C THR A 69 12.27 -3.37 -3.00
N GLN A 70 12.28 -3.36 -1.66
CA GLN A 70 13.51 -3.47 -0.89
C GLN A 70 13.26 -4.26 0.39
N THR A 71 14.20 -5.14 0.75
CA THR A 71 14.14 -5.93 1.98
C THR A 71 15.25 -5.51 2.92
N GLY A 72 14.99 -5.69 4.22
CA GLY A 72 16.02 -5.51 5.22
C GLY A 72 16.64 -4.12 5.24
N ILE A 73 15.86 -3.09 4.98
CA ILE A 73 16.38 -1.73 5.02
C ILE A 73 16.82 -1.41 6.44
N THR A 74 18.08 -1.02 6.59
CA THR A 74 18.57 -0.57 7.87
C THR A 74 18.63 0.94 7.86
N GLU A 75 18.19 1.52 8.92
CA GLU A 75 18.23 2.96 9.06
C GLU A 75 19.60 3.47 9.42
N VAL A 76 20.44 2.57 9.83
CA VAL A 76 21.75 2.96 10.25
C VAL A 76 22.60 3.03 9.06
N GLY A 77 22.83 4.11 8.71
CA GLY A 77 23.73 4.19 7.71
C GLY A 77 25.00 3.65 8.16
N ASP A 78 25.49 3.30 8.44
CA ASP A 78 26.49 3.01 8.88
C ASP A 78 27.25 2.98 8.60
#